data_5e67b3b4492f98bbe8930f1ece7b3291
#
_entry.id   5e67b3b4492f98bbe8930f1ece7b3291
#
_cell.length_a   1.000
_cell.length_b   1.000
_cell.length_c   1.000
_cell.angle_alpha   90.00
_cell.angle_beta   90.00
_cell.angle_gamma   90.00
#
_symmetry.space_group_name_H-M   'P 1'
#
loop_
_entity.id
_entity.type
_entity.pdbx_description
1 polymer ?
#
loop_
_entity_poly.entity_id
_entity_poly.type
_entity_poly.pdbx_seq_one_letter_code
_entity_poly.pdbx_strand_id
1 'polypeptide(L)'
;ISSLSTLADKSVRYLKIITPRRVEANTACYVDFPSGSSEILPGLSNNASEISRIKGNLADLATDANFDLDSIIVAASSSPEGSLKYNSALSSRRAMSISGYFNKFLEHCRDSARREKGVMMSIGEDLAIDDAPPPVKFISKSNGEDWRMLDTLIARDSVMSREGKEMYWKLRKEPDPDLRENRMRNMSDYRYIRESLYPRLRTVKFNFFLHRKGMVEDTVISTVIDTVYMAGVKAIEDRDYKKAITLLKPYGDYNLAIAYCSMGYNASAEDILRRLPESDKTDYMLALVLSRTGREKEAVRLYYRACEKNPALVHRGNLDPEISELTDKYGKTH
;
A
#
# COMPACT_ATOMS: atom_id res chain seq x y z
N ILE A 1 -28.52 -33.72 -16.95
CA ILE A 1 -27.50 -33.89 -15.89
C ILE A 1 -27.27 -32.53 -15.27
N SER A 2 -27.70 -32.42 -14.03
CA SER A 2 -27.54 -31.20 -13.25
C SER A 2 -26.08 -30.97 -12.90
N SER A 3 -25.54 -29.78 -13.23
CA SER A 3 -24.14 -29.47 -12.94
C SER A 3 -24.00 -28.90 -11.51
N LEU A 4 -23.00 -29.37 -10.75
CA LEU A 4 -22.71 -28.84 -9.42
C LEU A 4 -22.38 -27.33 -9.46
N SER A 5 -21.94 -26.80 -10.60
CA SER A 5 -21.70 -25.37 -10.77
C SER A 5 -22.94 -24.49 -10.49
N THR A 6 -24.15 -25.03 -10.63
CA THR A 6 -25.38 -24.28 -10.34
C THR A 6 -25.64 -24.12 -8.85
N LEU A 7 -24.98 -24.89 -7.99
CA LEU A 7 -25.05 -24.79 -6.53
C LEU A 7 -24.10 -23.70 -5.96
N ALA A 8 -23.22 -23.12 -6.80
CA ALA A 8 -22.29 -22.11 -6.36
C ALA A 8 -23.00 -20.92 -5.71
N ASP A 9 -22.45 -20.45 -4.60
CA ASP A 9 -22.87 -19.20 -3.99
C ASP A 9 -22.26 -18.03 -4.76
N LYS A 10 -23.13 -17.27 -5.42
CA LYS A 10 -22.77 -16.12 -6.28
C LYS A 10 -22.85 -14.80 -5.54
N SER A 11 -23.02 -14.82 -4.24
CA SER A 11 -23.04 -13.60 -3.42
C SER A 11 -21.74 -12.83 -3.57
N VAL A 12 -21.85 -11.52 -3.75
CA VAL A 12 -20.66 -10.65 -3.88
C VAL A 12 -19.94 -10.62 -2.55
N ARG A 13 -18.65 -10.99 -2.58
CA ARG A 13 -17.77 -10.91 -1.42
C ARG A 13 -17.02 -9.60 -1.43
N TYR A 14 -16.91 -8.99 -0.26
CA TYR A 14 -16.20 -7.73 -0.06
C TYR A 14 -15.03 -7.92 0.89
N LEU A 15 -13.92 -7.26 0.56
CA LEU A 15 -12.77 -7.08 1.44
C LEU A 15 -12.91 -5.75 2.18
N LYS A 16 -12.67 -5.77 3.48
CA LYS A 16 -12.48 -4.54 4.26
C LYS A 16 -11.02 -4.14 4.15
N ILE A 17 -10.75 -3.01 3.52
CA ILE A 17 -9.42 -2.40 3.49
C ILE A 17 -9.39 -1.33 4.57
N ILE A 18 -8.52 -1.53 5.55
CA ILE A 18 -8.25 -0.55 6.59
C ILE A 18 -7.06 0.27 6.12
N THR A 19 -7.30 1.51 5.71
CA THR A 19 -6.25 2.44 5.29
C THR A 19 -6.02 3.44 6.42
N PRO A 20 -4.82 3.50 7.02
CA PRO A 20 -4.52 4.53 7.99
C PRO A 20 -4.59 5.90 7.28
N ARG A 21 -5.42 6.80 7.80
CA ARG A 21 -5.54 8.16 7.30
C ARG A 21 -4.49 9.00 8.00
N ARG A 22 -3.41 9.30 7.29
CA ARG A 22 -2.39 10.24 7.74
C ARG A 22 -2.60 11.57 7.05
N VAL A 23 -2.48 12.64 7.81
CA VAL A 23 -2.40 13.97 7.22
C VAL A 23 -0.98 14.16 6.73
N GLU A 24 -0.83 14.51 5.45
CA GLU A 24 0.47 14.79 4.83
C GLU A 24 0.60 16.29 4.58
N ALA A 25 1.66 16.88 5.08
CA ALA A 25 2.08 18.22 4.72
C ALA A 25 3.42 18.14 3.99
N ASN A 26 3.50 18.81 2.85
CA ASN A 26 4.69 18.77 2.02
C ASN A 26 5.28 20.15 1.87
N THR A 27 6.59 20.27 2.04
CA THR A 27 7.31 21.50 1.73
C THR A 27 8.62 21.19 1.02
N ALA A 28 9.04 22.07 0.12
CA ALA A 28 10.34 22.01 -0.52
C ALA A 28 11.28 23.03 0.11
N CYS A 29 12.52 22.64 0.31
CA CYS A 29 13.60 23.49 0.78
C CYS A 29 14.74 23.47 -0.24
N TYR A 30 15.28 24.62 -0.54
CA TYR A 30 16.39 24.76 -1.47
C TYR A 30 17.67 25.03 -0.69
N VAL A 31 18.33 23.95 -0.26
CA VAL A 31 19.61 24.05 0.44
C VAL A 31 20.75 23.82 -0.54
N ASP A 32 21.59 24.83 -0.70
CA ASP A 32 22.79 24.73 -1.49
C ASP A 32 23.90 24.03 -0.71
N PHE A 33 24.61 23.14 -1.42
CA PHE A 33 25.79 22.45 -0.90
C PHE A 33 27.04 22.83 -1.71
N PRO A 34 28.19 22.87 -1.10
CA PRO A 34 29.43 22.96 -1.87
C PRO A 34 29.53 21.79 -2.86
N SER A 35 30.29 22.00 -3.95
CA SER A 35 30.46 20.97 -4.98
C SER A 35 31.00 19.67 -4.36
N GLY A 36 30.34 18.55 -4.66
CA GLY A 36 30.71 17.23 -4.13
C GLY A 36 30.53 17.04 -2.62
N SER A 37 30.03 18.04 -1.88
CA SER A 37 29.85 18.01 -0.43
C SER A 37 28.40 17.76 -0.03
N SER A 38 28.21 17.22 1.17
CA SER A 38 26.94 17.11 1.87
C SER A 38 26.92 17.94 3.16
N GLU A 39 27.89 18.80 3.36
CA GLU A 39 27.97 19.70 4.52
C GLU A 39 26.99 20.86 4.35
N ILE A 40 26.25 21.14 5.43
CA ILE A 40 25.28 22.24 5.47
C ILE A 40 26.01 23.49 5.95
N LEU A 41 26.13 24.46 5.07
CA LEU A 41 26.73 25.77 5.39
C LEU A 41 25.61 26.83 5.42
N PRO A 42 25.19 27.31 6.62
CA PRO A 42 24.12 28.30 6.71
C PRO A 42 24.42 29.62 5.99
N GLY A 43 25.70 30.00 5.88
CA GLY A 43 26.13 31.22 5.18
C GLY A 43 26.24 31.06 3.67
N LEU A 44 25.98 29.88 3.07
CA LEU A 44 26.06 29.67 1.64
C LEU A 44 24.76 30.06 0.97
N SER A 45 24.82 30.94 -0.06
CA SER A 45 23.66 31.38 -0.84
C SER A 45 22.49 31.83 0.05
N ASN A 46 21.30 31.25 -0.11
CA ASN A 46 20.08 31.55 0.65
C ASN A 46 19.81 30.55 1.79
N ASN A 47 20.80 29.75 2.17
CA ASN A 47 20.60 28.67 3.15
C ASN A 47 20.06 29.16 4.49
N ALA A 48 20.54 30.31 4.98
CA ALA A 48 20.08 30.86 6.26
C ALA A 48 18.56 31.08 6.28
N SER A 49 18.02 31.66 5.22
CA SER A 49 16.57 31.92 5.08
C SER A 49 15.77 30.61 4.94
N GLU A 50 16.24 29.68 4.09
CA GLU A 50 15.58 28.40 3.88
C GLU A 50 15.59 27.53 5.14
N ILE A 51 16.71 27.45 5.85
CA ILE A 51 16.84 26.72 7.11
C ILE A 51 15.93 27.32 8.18
N SER A 52 15.89 28.68 8.28
CA SER A 52 15.02 29.36 9.24
C SER A 52 13.54 29.06 8.95
N ARG A 53 13.13 29.08 7.69
CA ARG A 53 11.77 28.76 7.26
C ARG A 53 11.37 27.31 7.63
N ILE A 54 12.26 26.34 7.41
CA ILE A 54 11.99 24.95 7.79
C ILE A 54 11.96 24.78 9.31
N LYS A 55 12.83 25.46 10.05
CA LYS A 55 12.79 25.45 11.52
C LYS A 55 11.46 26.00 12.05
N GLY A 56 10.95 27.07 11.46
CA GLY A 56 9.62 27.60 11.80
C GLY A 56 8.54 26.56 11.58
N ASN A 57 8.45 25.99 10.39
CA ASN A 57 7.47 24.93 10.07
C ASN A 57 7.56 23.74 11.03
N LEU A 58 8.78 23.30 11.38
CA LEU A 58 8.98 22.19 12.31
C LEU A 58 8.57 22.54 13.74
N ALA A 59 8.85 23.76 14.19
CA ALA A 59 8.44 24.23 15.51
C ALA A 59 6.90 24.33 15.60
N ASP A 60 6.25 24.88 14.57
CA ASP A 60 4.79 24.97 14.50
C ASP A 60 4.14 23.59 14.54
N LEU A 61 4.65 22.63 13.75
CA LEU A 61 4.13 21.26 13.73
C LEU A 61 4.42 20.49 15.03
N ALA A 62 5.57 20.76 15.68
CA ALA A 62 5.91 20.10 16.94
C ALA A 62 5.09 20.61 18.14
N THR A 63 4.55 21.82 18.04
CA THR A 63 3.71 22.46 19.07
C THR A 63 2.23 22.52 18.72
N ASP A 64 1.82 21.91 17.59
CA ASP A 64 0.43 21.91 17.16
C ASP A 64 -0.48 21.30 18.24
N ALA A 65 -1.60 21.95 18.51
CA ALA A 65 -2.53 21.52 19.55
C ALA A 65 -3.36 20.28 19.15
N ASN A 66 -3.54 20.05 17.84
CA ASN A 66 -4.45 19.06 17.29
C ASN A 66 -3.76 17.82 16.70
N PHE A 67 -2.48 17.95 16.33
CA PHE A 67 -1.73 16.90 15.62
C PHE A 67 -0.42 16.59 16.34
N ASP A 68 -0.02 15.31 16.25
CA ASP A 68 1.31 14.83 16.59
C ASP A 68 2.09 14.51 15.32
N LEU A 69 3.37 14.83 15.31
CA LEU A 69 4.27 14.59 14.19
C LEU A 69 4.91 13.20 14.34
N ASP A 70 4.53 12.26 13.47
CA ASP A 70 5.01 10.86 13.50
C ASP A 70 6.38 10.70 12.89
N SER A 71 6.48 11.15 11.64
CA SER A 71 7.69 10.97 10.86
C SER A 71 7.87 12.06 9.81
N ILE A 72 9.12 12.25 9.43
CA ILE A 72 9.53 13.20 8.40
C ILE A 72 10.36 12.44 7.37
N ILE A 73 9.89 12.39 6.14
CA ILE A 73 10.70 11.90 5.02
C ILE A 73 11.45 13.10 4.44
N VAL A 74 12.77 12.99 4.44
CA VAL A 74 13.67 13.96 3.81
C VAL A 74 14.22 13.34 2.54
N ALA A 75 13.80 13.85 1.40
CA ALA A 75 14.21 13.36 0.09
C ALA A 75 15.08 14.40 -0.62
N ALA A 76 16.34 14.09 -0.88
CA ALA A 76 17.26 14.96 -1.58
C ALA A 76 17.46 14.51 -3.02
N SER A 77 17.60 15.50 -3.92
CA SER A 77 17.91 15.31 -5.34
C SER A 77 19.26 15.88 -5.69
N SER A 78 19.86 15.41 -6.77
CA SER A 78 21.11 15.90 -7.35
C SER A 78 20.91 16.34 -8.80
N SER A 79 21.84 17.15 -9.29
CA SER A 79 21.98 17.42 -10.71
C SER A 79 22.70 16.27 -11.43
N PRO A 80 22.52 16.12 -12.75
CA PRO A 80 23.16 15.06 -13.54
C PRO A 80 24.67 15.15 -13.72
N GLU A 81 25.33 16.16 -13.13
CA GLU A 81 26.77 16.30 -13.23
C GLU A 81 27.52 15.16 -12.55
N GLY A 82 28.30 14.40 -13.29
CA GLY A 82 29.00 13.21 -12.79
C GLY A 82 28.27 11.92 -13.12
N SER A 83 28.65 10.82 -12.47
CA SER A 83 27.97 9.55 -12.71
C SER A 83 26.71 9.39 -11.87
N LEU A 84 25.72 8.70 -12.41
CA LEU A 84 24.47 8.36 -11.71
C LEU A 84 24.74 7.73 -10.34
N LYS A 85 25.70 6.79 -10.26
CA LYS A 85 26.11 6.13 -9.01
C LYS A 85 26.62 7.13 -7.98
N TYR A 86 27.50 8.04 -8.40
CA TYR A 86 28.03 9.07 -7.53
C TYR A 86 26.94 10.03 -7.05
N ASN A 87 26.08 10.48 -7.97
CA ASN A 87 24.99 11.42 -7.69
C ASN A 87 23.94 10.82 -6.76
N SER A 88 23.62 9.53 -6.92
CA SER A 88 22.72 8.80 -6.01
C SER A 88 23.32 8.70 -4.59
N ALA A 89 24.61 8.41 -4.48
CA ALA A 89 25.28 8.37 -3.19
C ALA A 89 25.38 9.77 -2.54
N LEU A 90 25.65 10.82 -3.35
CA LEU A 90 25.74 12.20 -2.88
C LEU A 90 24.38 12.70 -2.38
N SER A 91 23.30 12.47 -3.13
CA SER A 91 21.94 12.84 -2.71
C SER A 91 21.53 12.11 -1.43
N SER A 92 21.89 10.84 -1.27
CA SER A 92 21.66 10.10 -0.01
C SER A 92 22.39 10.74 1.17
N ARG A 93 23.69 11.08 1.02
CA ARG A 93 24.45 11.76 2.08
C ARG A 93 23.86 13.13 2.41
N ARG A 94 23.41 13.90 1.43
CA ARG A 94 22.73 15.19 1.63
C ARG A 94 21.41 15.02 2.41
N ALA A 95 20.61 14.04 2.06
CA ALA A 95 19.38 13.73 2.81
C ALA A 95 19.68 13.38 4.27
N MET A 96 20.72 12.58 4.52
CA MET A 96 21.14 12.23 5.88
C MET A 96 21.64 13.43 6.67
N SER A 97 22.47 14.30 6.05
CA SER A 97 22.98 15.52 6.71
C SER A 97 21.86 16.46 7.12
N ILE A 98 20.90 16.70 6.20
CA ILE A 98 19.72 17.53 6.47
C ILE A 98 18.85 16.89 7.57
N SER A 99 18.58 15.59 7.50
CA SER A 99 17.82 14.88 8.53
C SER A 99 18.48 15.02 9.90
N GLY A 100 19.79 14.79 9.98
CA GLY A 100 20.55 14.93 11.23
C GLY A 100 20.54 16.36 11.79
N TYR A 101 20.64 17.36 10.91
CA TYR A 101 20.59 18.77 11.31
C TYR A 101 19.25 19.14 11.95
N PHE A 102 18.13 18.78 11.30
CA PHE A 102 16.82 19.12 11.80
C PHE A 102 16.35 18.20 12.93
N ASN A 103 16.83 16.96 13.01
CA ASN A 103 16.57 16.10 14.18
C ASN A 103 17.16 16.72 15.45
N LYS A 104 18.42 17.18 15.41
CA LYS A 104 19.05 17.89 16.53
C LYS A 104 18.28 19.16 16.91
N PHE A 105 17.77 19.89 15.93
CA PHE A 105 16.94 21.06 16.21
C PHE A 105 15.66 20.69 16.95
N LEU A 106 14.93 19.65 16.51
CA LEU A 106 13.71 19.19 17.18
C LEU A 106 13.98 18.63 18.58
N GLU A 107 15.08 17.92 18.77
CA GLU A 107 15.51 17.46 20.10
C GLU A 107 15.71 18.65 21.05
N HIS A 108 16.40 19.70 20.57
CA HIS A 108 16.60 20.92 21.34
C HIS A 108 15.29 21.63 21.68
N CYS A 109 14.36 21.75 20.74
CA CYS A 109 13.04 22.33 21.00
C CYS A 109 12.27 21.55 22.08
N ARG A 110 12.33 20.21 22.04
CA ARG A 110 11.69 19.34 23.03
C ARG A 110 12.30 19.47 24.41
N ASP A 111 13.62 19.53 24.48
CA ASP A 111 14.32 19.70 25.75
C ASP A 111 14.02 21.07 26.38
N SER A 112 13.90 22.11 25.57
CA SER A 112 13.49 23.43 26.04
C SER A 112 12.06 23.42 26.57
N ALA A 113 11.11 22.81 25.84
CA ALA A 113 9.72 22.68 26.27
C ALA A 113 9.58 21.85 27.57
N ARG A 114 10.40 20.78 27.72
CA ARG A 114 10.45 19.99 28.97
C ARG A 114 10.95 20.80 30.15
N ARG A 115 11.99 21.62 29.95
CA ARG A 115 12.54 22.50 31.02
C ARG A 115 11.53 23.55 31.45
N GLU A 116 10.82 24.17 30.52
CA GLU A 116 9.76 25.12 30.80
C GLU A 116 8.61 24.50 31.60
N LYS A 117 8.13 23.30 31.17
CA LYS A 117 7.12 22.56 31.94
C LYS A 117 7.65 22.13 33.31
N GLY A 118 8.89 21.65 33.43
CA GLY A 118 9.50 21.28 34.72
C GLY A 118 9.63 22.43 35.69
N VAL A 119 9.86 23.66 35.22
CA VAL A 119 9.87 24.88 36.07
C VAL A 119 8.44 25.23 36.54
N MET A 120 7.43 25.01 35.70
CA MET A 120 6.03 25.20 36.12
C MET A 120 5.52 24.14 37.12
N MET A 121 6.01 22.88 36.99
CA MET A 121 5.63 21.76 37.89
C MET A 121 6.23 21.89 39.31
N SER A 122 7.31 22.63 39.49
CA SER A 122 7.88 22.88 40.84
C SER A 122 6.99 23.78 41.74
N ILE A 123 5.84 24.24 41.21
CA ILE A 123 4.87 25.11 41.93
C ILE A 123 3.60 24.33 42.34
N GLY A 124 3.51 23.03 42.16
CA GLY A 124 2.47 22.13 42.67
C GLY A 124 1.56 21.53 41.62
N GLU A 125 1.83 20.30 41.33
CA GLU A 125 0.91 19.18 41.10
C GLU A 125 1.69 17.97 40.53
N ASP A 126 1.56 16.82 41.19
CA ASP A 126 2.08 15.54 40.71
C ASP A 126 1.29 15.12 39.46
N LEU A 127 1.79 15.45 38.25
CA LEU A 127 1.28 14.92 37.01
C LEU A 127 2.32 13.98 36.39
N ALA A 128 1.84 12.80 36.03
CA ALA A 128 2.61 11.69 35.50
C ALA A 128 3.56 12.09 34.35
N ILE A 129 4.79 11.62 34.44
CA ILE A 129 5.93 11.92 33.53
C ILE A 129 5.76 11.33 32.12
N ASP A 130 4.59 10.78 31.80
CA ASP A 130 4.40 9.92 30.59
C ASP A 130 3.79 10.65 29.37
N ASP A 131 3.65 11.96 29.42
CA ASP A 131 3.00 12.74 28.35
C ASP A 131 3.98 13.43 27.38
N ALA A 132 5.22 12.92 27.27
CA ALA A 132 6.16 13.42 26.28
C ALA A 132 5.80 12.85 24.91
N PRO A 133 5.59 13.67 23.87
CA PRO A 133 5.29 13.20 22.53
C PRO A 133 6.39 12.26 22.05
N PRO A 134 6.04 11.17 21.34
CA PRO A 134 7.00 10.17 20.86
C PRO A 134 8.08 10.82 19.98
N PRO A 135 9.29 10.25 19.91
CA PRO A 135 10.35 10.80 19.09
C PRO A 135 9.95 10.78 17.61
N VAL A 136 10.10 11.91 16.92
CA VAL A 136 9.82 12.01 15.48
C VAL A 136 10.86 11.21 14.71
N LYS A 137 10.39 10.34 13.83
CA LYS A 137 11.26 9.49 13.00
C LYS A 137 11.67 10.21 11.72
N PHE A 138 12.96 10.51 11.55
CA PHE A 138 13.50 10.99 10.27
C PHE A 138 13.85 9.82 9.35
N ILE A 139 13.38 9.89 8.11
CA ILE A 139 13.64 8.91 7.06
C ILE A 139 14.31 9.63 5.89
N SER A 140 15.60 9.36 5.70
CA SER A 140 16.37 9.93 4.60
C SER A 140 16.19 9.11 3.32
N LYS A 141 15.85 9.77 2.21
CA LYS A 141 15.70 9.15 0.89
C LYS A 141 16.54 9.87 -0.15
N SER A 142 17.18 9.11 -1.03
CA SER A 142 17.78 9.64 -2.25
C SER A 142 16.75 9.60 -3.37
N ASN A 143 16.53 10.71 -4.04
CA ASN A 143 15.80 10.77 -5.30
C ASN A 143 16.73 10.67 -6.51
N GLY A 144 18.05 10.55 -6.29
CA GLY A 144 19.03 10.54 -7.37
C GLY A 144 19.03 11.84 -8.18
N GLU A 145 19.14 11.70 -9.49
CA GLU A 145 19.11 12.83 -10.44
C GLU A 145 17.67 13.22 -10.80
N ASP A 146 17.33 14.50 -10.64
CA ASP A 146 15.97 14.98 -10.94
C ASP A 146 15.81 15.43 -12.41
N TRP A 147 15.85 14.46 -13.31
CA TRP A 147 15.61 14.69 -14.74
C TRP A 147 14.21 15.23 -15.02
N ARG A 148 13.19 14.89 -14.22
CA ARG A 148 11.83 15.42 -14.40
C ARG A 148 11.76 16.92 -14.14
N MET A 149 12.44 17.37 -13.09
CA MET A 149 12.52 18.81 -12.82
C MET A 149 13.30 19.52 -13.92
N LEU A 150 14.38 18.94 -14.43
CA LEU A 150 15.11 19.48 -15.57
C LEU A 150 14.23 19.61 -16.81
N ASP A 151 13.45 18.58 -17.14
CA ASP A 151 12.47 18.60 -18.23
C ASP A 151 11.51 19.78 -18.07
N THR A 152 11.00 19.99 -16.85
CA THR A 152 10.08 21.11 -16.56
C THR A 152 10.76 22.47 -16.68
N LEU A 153 11.99 22.60 -16.20
CA LEU A 153 12.75 23.84 -16.29
C LEU A 153 13.05 24.21 -17.73
N ILE A 154 13.51 23.27 -18.55
CA ILE A 154 13.82 23.50 -19.96
C ILE A 154 12.55 23.82 -20.78
N ALA A 155 11.45 23.14 -20.50
CA ALA A 155 10.19 23.42 -21.18
C ALA A 155 9.72 24.88 -20.96
N ARG A 156 9.88 25.39 -19.74
CA ARG A 156 9.47 26.75 -19.34
C ARG A 156 10.53 27.82 -19.53
N ASP A 157 11.75 27.43 -19.86
CA ASP A 157 12.85 28.35 -19.99
C ASP A 157 12.66 29.29 -21.20
N SER A 158 13.03 30.56 -21.05
CA SER A 158 12.94 31.58 -22.10
C SER A 158 14.29 32.00 -22.64
N VAL A 159 15.40 31.54 -22.04
CA VAL A 159 16.76 31.91 -22.39
C VAL A 159 17.39 30.94 -23.38
N MET A 160 17.08 29.64 -23.22
CA MET A 160 17.58 28.63 -24.15
C MET A 160 17.09 28.86 -25.59
N SER A 161 17.97 28.61 -26.52
CA SER A 161 17.63 28.65 -27.96
C SER A 161 16.60 27.56 -28.30
N ARG A 162 15.86 27.78 -29.37
CA ARG A 162 14.91 26.79 -29.88
C ARG A 162 15.62 25.51 -30.29
N GLU A 163 16.73 25.65 -30.98
CA GLU A 163 17.60 24.55 -31.43
C GLU A 163 18.15 23.77 -30.22
N GLY A 164 18.57 24.48 -29.16
CA GLY A 164 19.02 23.88 -27.91
C GLY A 164 17.95 23.04 -27.24
N LYS A 165 16.71 23.52 -27.17
CA LYS A 165 15.60 22.74 -26.63
C LYS A 165 15.29 21.50 -27.47
N GLU A 166 15.24 21.64 -28.81
CA GLU A 166 15.03 20.51 -29.71
C GLU A 166 16.11 19.45 -29.55
N MET A 167 17.38 19.87 -29.44
CA MET A 167 18.50 18.96 -29.17
C MET A 167 18.36 18.28 -27.81
N TYR A 168 18.00 19.01 -26.75
CA TYR A 168 17.76 18.42 -25.44
C TYR A 168 16.70 17.31 -25.49
N TRP A 169 15.55 17.57 -26.11
CA TRP A 169 14.49 16.57 -26.22
C TRP A 169 14.86 15.35 -27.07
N LYS A 170 15.76 15.54 -28.04
CA LYS A 170 16.35 14.42 -28.80
C LYS A 170 17.25 13.57 -27.90
N LEU A 171 18.14 14.20 -27.14
CA LEU A 171 19.05 13.52 -26.22
C LEU A 171 18.32 12.89 -25.02
N ARG A 172 17.19 13.47 -24.61
CA ARG A 172 16.34 12.95 -23.52
C ARG A 172 15.82 11.54 -23.76
N LYS A 173 15.78 11.08 -25.00
CA LYS A 173 15.41 9.71 -25.39
C LYS A 173 16.49 8.68 -25.10
N GLU A 174 17.73 9.10 -24.86
CA GLU A 174 18.80 8.20 -24.43
C GLU A 174 18.44 7.61 -23.05
N PRO A 175 18.32 6.29 -22.90
CA PRO A 175 17.92 5.66 -21.66
C PRO A 175 18.98 5.74 -20.57
N ASP A 176 20.27 5.70 -20.95
CA ASP A 176 21.40 5.81 -20.01
C ASP A 176 21.63 7.26 -19.61
N PRO A 177 21.47 7.62 -18.31
CA PRO A 177 21.64 8.99 -17.82
C PRO A 177 23.07 9.50 -18.00
N ASP A 178 24.10 8.67 -17.80
CA ASP A 178 25.50 9.06 -17.91
C ASP A 178 25.88 9.34 -19.37
N LEU A 179 25.40 8.53 -20.31
CA LEU A 179 25.57 8.79 -21.73
C LEU A 179 24.80 10.03 -22.19
N ARG A 180 23.61 10.25 -21.66
CA ARG A 180 22.79 11.43 -21.93
C ARG A 180 23.53 12.70 -21.53
N GLU A 181 24.01 12.75 -20.30
CA GLU A 181 24.78 13.89 -19.78
C GLU A 181 26.05 14.14 -20.61
N ASN A 182 26.79 13.10 -20.95
CA ASN A 182 27.98 13.22 -21.79
C ASN A 182 27.66 13.83 -23.17
N ARG A 183 26.54 13.44 -23.78
CA ARG A 183 26.12 14.02 -25.06
C ARG A 183 25.64 15.46 -24.94
N MET A 184 24.99 15.79 -23.81
CA MET A 184 24.56 17.17 -23.53
C MET A 184 25.72 18.14 -23.41
N ARG A 185 26.92 17.70 -22.96
CA ARG A 185 28.11 18.53 -22.87
C ARG A 185 28.51 19.16 -24.20
N ASN A 186 28.14 18.57 -25.31
CA ASN A 186 28.42 19.08 -26.64
C ASN A 186 27.36 20.07 -27.18
N MET A 187 26.33 20.39 -26.39
CA MET A 187 25.33 21.38 -26.76
C MET A 187 25.84 22.81 -26.54
N SER A 188 25.48 23.73 -27.42
CA SER A 188 25.77 25.17 -27.25
C SER A 188 25.23 25.73 -25.93
N ASP A 189 24.06 25.30 -25.52
CA ASP A 189 23.39 25.77 -24.32
C ASP A 189 23.79 25.01 -23.04
N TYR A 190 24.73 24.02 -23.14
CA TYR A 190 25.13 23.21 -21.98
C TYR A 190 25.67 24.03 -20.82
N ARG A 191 26.48 25.04 -21.13
CA ARG A 191 27.03 25.94 -20.09
C ARG A 191 25.89 26.63 -19.31
N TYR A 192 24.89 27.12 -19.99
CA TYR A 192 23.69 27.73 -19.36
C TYR A 192 22.93 26.72 -18.52
N ILE A 193 22.67 25.52 -19.06
CA ILE A 193 22.01 24.43 -18.30
C ILE A 193 22.76 24.14 -17.01
N ARG A 194 24.08 23.99 -17.09
CA ARG A 194 24.94 23.66 -15.97
C ARG A 194 25.00 24.76 -14.90
N GLU A 195 25.14 26.00 -15.32
CA GLU A 195 25.32 27.13 -14.41
C GLU A 195 24.01 27.67 -13.84
N SER A 196 22.89 27.58 -14.58
CA SER A 196 21.62 28.21 -14.22
C SER A 196 20.51 27.22 -13.87
N LEU A 197 20.45 26.07 -14.54
CA LEU A 197 19.36 25.11 -14.33
C LEU A 197 19.73 23.99 -13.35
N TYR A 198 20.95 23.44 -13.43
CA TYR A 198 21.38 22.36 -12.53
C TYR A 198 21.38 22.73 -11.05
N PRO A 199 21.74 23.93 -10.59
CA PRO A 199 21.59 24.30 -9.20
C PRO A 199 20.16 24.14 -8.67
N ARG A 200 19.16 24.41 -9.52
CA ARG A 200 17.74 24.29 -9.18
C ARG A 200 17.25 22.84 -9.03
N LEU A 201 18.04 21.85 -9.45
CA LEU A 201 17.76 20.42 -9.26
C LEU A 201 18.21 19.90 -7.90
N ARG A 202 19.09 20.63 -7.21
CA ARG A 202 19.65 20.27 -5.90
C ARG A 202 18.66 20.64 -4.81
N THR A 203 17.50 19.94 -4.79
CA THR A 203 16.42 20.23 -3.87
C THR A 203 16.32 19.20 -2.76
N VAL A 204 15.83 19.65 -1.61
CA VAL A 204 15.44 18.78 -0.51
C VAL A 204 13.94 18.96 -0.27
N LYS A 205 13.21 17.86 -0.27
CA LYS A 205 11.77 17.85 -0.02
C LYS A 205 11.52 17.22 1.34
N PHE A 206 10.65 17.85 2.11
CA PHE A 206 10.17 17.35 3.39
C PHE A 206 8.72 16.93 3.25
N ASN A 207 8.45 15.70 3.59
CA ASN A 207 7.09 15.18 3.71
C ASN A 207 6.85 14.87 5.19
N PHE A 208 5.94 15.61 5.81
CA PHE A 208 5.55 15.46 7.20
C PHE A 208 4.35 14.55 7.29
N PHE A 209 4.41 13.56 8.16
CA PHE A 209 3.31 12.66 8.45
C PHE A 209 2.83 12.92 9.87
N LEU A 210 1.55 13.27 9.97
CA LEU A 210 0.91 13.66 11.21
C LEU A 210 -0.30 12.78 11.48
N HIS A 211 -0.61 12.57 12.74
CA HIS A 211 -1.89 12.02 13.19
C HIS A 211 -2.56 12.97 14.17
N ARG A 212 -3.88 12.86 14.32
CA ARG A 212 -4.64 13.67 15.26
C ARG A 212 -4.37 13.20 16.70
N LYS A 213 -4.12 14.15 17.63
CA LYS A 213 -3.91 13.84 19.05
C LYS A 213 -5.08 13.07 19.63
N GLY A 214 -4.78 12.04 20.43
CA GLY A 214 -5.77 11.16 21.05
C GLY A 214 -6.38 10.11 20.13
N MET A 215 -5.96 10.04 18.85
CA MET A 215 -6.33 8.97 17.91
C MET A 215 -5.11 8.12 17.60
N VAL A 216 -5.11 6.89 18.10
CA VAL A 216 -3.99 5.94 17.86
C VAL A 216 -3.90 5.56 16.37
N GLU A 217 -5.04 5.54 15.66
CA GLU A 217 -5.14 5.43 14.20
C GLU A 217 -6.46 6.05 13.73
N ASP A 218 -6.39 7.07 12.88
CA ASP A 218 -7.54 7.48 12.07
C ASP A 218 -7.59 6.53 10.86
N THR A 219 -8.47 5.54 10.90
CA THR A 219 -8.58 4.53 9.87
C THR A 219 -9.82 4.76 9.00
N VAL A 220 -9.62 4.84 7.70
CA VAL A 220 -10.72 4.76 6.75
C VAL A 220 -10.96 3.29 6.42
N ILE A 221 -12.12 2.78 6.82
CA ILE A 221 -12.57 1.46 6.40
C ILE A 221 -13.26 1.64 5.05
N SER A 222 -12.62 1.17 3.99
CA SER A 222 -13.24 1.07 2.67
C SER A 222 -13.60 -0.39 2.38
N THR A 223 -14.68 -0.58 1.65
CA THR A 223 -15.14 -1.90 1.22
C THR A 223 -14.96 -1.99 -0.28
N VAL A 224 -14.15 -2.95 -0.72
CA VAL A 224 -13.92 -3.23 -2.14
C VAL A 224 -14.34 -4.66 -2.47
N ILE A 225 -14.79 -4.88 -3.70
CA ILE A 225 -15.14 -6.24 -4.16
C ILE A 225 -13.88 -7.11 -4.14
N ASP A 226 -13.99 -8.31 -3.57
CA ASP A 226 -12.95 -9.33 -3.63
C ASP A 226 -12.91 -9.94 -5.04
N THR A 227 -12.13 -9.30 -5.91
CA THR A 227 -12.04 -9.69 -7.32
C THR A 227 -11.45 -11.08 -7.52
N VAL A 228 -10.55 -11.53 -6.63
CA VAL A 228 -9.95 -12.87 -6.68
C VAL A 228 -11.00 -13.92 -6.33
N TYR A 229 -11.78 -13.70 -5.28
CA TYR A 229 -12.87 -14.57 -4.91
C TYR A 229 -13.92 -14.66 -6.02
N MET A 230 -14.37 -13.52 -6.54
CA MET A 230 -15.36 -13.48 -7.62
C MET A 230 -14.87 -14.13 -8.90
N ALA A 231 -13.59 -14.03 -9.23
CA ALA A 231 -12.99 -14.77 -10.34
C ALA A 231 -13.01 -16.29 -10.11
N GLY A 232 -12.84 -16.73 -8.86
CA GLY A 232 -12.97 -18.13 -8.47
C GLY A 232 -14.41 -18.64 -8.63
N VAL A 233 -15.41 -17.86 -8.21
CA VAL A 233 -16.84 -18.17 -8.42
C VAL A 233 -17.17 -18.25 -9.92
N LYS A 234 -16.66 -17.30 -10.70
CA LYS A 234 -16.81 -17.30 -12.15
C LYS A 234 -16.20 -18.55 -12.80
N ALA A 235 -15.04 -18.97 -12.32
CA ALA A 235 -14.41 -20.22 -12.82
C ALA A 235 -15.25 -21.46 -12.53
N ILE A 236 -15.99 -21.52 -11.41
CA ILE A 236 -16.98 -22.59 -11.15
C ILE A 236 -18.09 -22.54 -12.19
N GLU A 237 -18.66 -21.37 -12.48
CA GLU A 237 -19.70 -21.20 -13.50
C GLU A 237 -19.24 -21.67 -14.88
N ASP A 238 -18.00 -21.30 -15.24
CA ASP A 238 -17.37 -21.70 -16.51
C ASP A 238 -16.88 -23.16 -16.50
N ARG A 239 -17.06 -23.88 -15.38
CA ARG A 239 -16.63 -25.27 -15.15
C ARG A 239 -15.11 -25.47 -15.21
N ASP A 240 -14.33 -24.40 -15.05
CA ASP A 240 -12.87 -24.47 -14.88
C ASP A 240 -12.54 -24.69 -13.39
N TYR A 241 -12.80 -25.91 -12.93
CA TYR A 241 -12.65 -26.26 -11.52
C TYR A 241 -11.20 -26.24 -11.03
N LYS A 242 -10.22 -26.48 -11.91
CA LYS A 242 -8.80 -26.35 -11.54
C LYS A 242 -8.45 -24.93 -11.18
N LYS A 243 -8.86 -23.97 -12.01
CA LYS A 243 -8.69 -22.54 -11.77
C LYS A 243 -9.48 -22.11 -10.53
N ALA A 244 -10.73 -22.59 -10.38
CA ALA A 244 -11.54 -22.30 -9.22
C ALA A 244 -10.85 -22.75 -7.92
N ILE A 245 -10.31 -23.97 -7.85
CA ILE A 245 -9.56 -24.47 -6.69
C ILE A 245 -8.37 -23.55 -6.39
N THR A 246 -7.59 -23.17 -7.40
CA THR A 246 -6.41 -22.32 -7.21
C THR A 246 -6.80 -20.98 -6.59
N LEU A 247 -7.86 -20.35 -7.07
CA LEU A 247 -8.31 -19.03 -6.61
C LEU A 247 -9.03 -19.08 -5.26
N LEU A 248 -9.83 -20.14 -5.01
CA LEU A 248 -10.67 -20.26 -3.80
C LEU A 248 -9.97 -20.96 -2.62
N LYS A 249 -8.84 -21.62 -2.85
CA LYS A 249 -8.10 -22.34 -1.79
C LYS A 249 -7.80 -21.50 -0.54
N PRO A 250 -7.44 -20.20 -0.63
CA PRO A 250 -7.20 -19.37 0.56
C PRO A 250 -8.46 -19.13 1.42
N TYR A 251 -9.65 -19.27 0.87
CA TYR A 251 -10.91 -18.98 1.55
C TYR A 251 -11.50 -20.18 2.30
N GLY A 252 -11.23 -21.38 1.84
CA GLY A 252 -11.63 -22.61 2.51
C GLY A 252 -13.18 -22.73 2.74
N ASP A 253 -13.97 -22.24 1.80
CA ASP A 253 -15.41 -22.05 1.94
C ASP A 253 -16.25 -23.03 1.10
N TYR A 254 -17.57 -22.79 1.10
CA TYR A 254 -18.53 -23.58 0.37
C TYR A 254 -18.25 -23.69 -1.13
N ASN A 255 -17.83 -22.60 -1.77
CA ASN A 255 -17.52 -22.62 -3.21
C ASN A 255 -16.27 -23.47 -3.52
N LEU A 256 -15.27 -23.45 -2.64
CA LEU A 256 -14.11 -24.35 -2.77
C LEU A 256 -14.54 -25.82 -2.64
N ALA A 257 -15.47 -26.15 -1.73
CA ALA A 257 -15.99 -27.50 -1.60
C ALA A 257 -16.72 -27.97 -2.87
N ILE A 258 -17.49 -27.09 -3.52
CA ILE A 258 -18.10 -27.38 -4.84
C ILE A 258 -17.05 -27.70 -5.88
N ALA A 259 -15.97 -26.90 -5.96
CA ALA A 259 -14.90 -27.10 -6.94
C ALA A 259 -14.19 -28.44 -6.69
N TYR A 260 -13.88 -28.78 -5.44
CA TYR A 260 -13.29 -30.08 -5.09
C TYR A 260 -14.22 -31.25 -5.42
N CYS A 261 -15.51 -31.15 -5.05
CA CYS A 261 -16.48 -32.19 -5.34
C CYS A 261 -16.66 -32.40 -6.85
N SER A 262 -16.62 -31.33 -7.65
CA SER A 262 -16.69 -31.38 -9.10
C SER A 262 -15.49 -32.03 -9.75
N MET A 263 -14.31 -32.01 -9.09
CA MET A 263 -13.08 -32.69 -9.51
C MET A 263 -12.96 -34.12 -8.94
N GLY A 264 -13.94 -34.58 -8.16
CA GLY A 264 -13.90 -35.89 -7.51
C GLY A 264 -13.06 -35.95 -6.23
N TYR A 265 -12.57 -34.79 -5.72
CA TYR A 265 -11.79 -34.72 -4.48
C TYR A 265 -12.75 -34.71 -3.26
N ASN A 266 -13.53 -35.81 -3.13
CA ASN A 266 -14.63 -35.92 -2.16
C ASN A 266 -14.16 -35.76 -0.71
N ALA A 267 -12.99 -36.31 -0.33
CA ALA A 267 -12.45 -36.17 1.02
C ALA A 267 -12.13 -34.71 1.38
N SER A 268 -11.53 -33.96 0.45
CA SER A 268 -11.24 -32.52 0.65
C SER A 268 -12.53 -31.69 0.73
N ALA A 269 -13.52 -32.02 -0.10
CA ALA A 269 -14.83 -31.36 -0.05
C ALA A 269 -15.55 -31.61 1.28
N GLU A 270 -15.55 -32.86 1.76
CA GLU A 270 -16.15 -33.24 3.04
C GLU A 270 -15.48 -32.51 4.21
N ASP A 271 -14.16 -32.47 4.26
CA ASP A 271 -13.40 -31.81 5.34
C ASP A 271 -13.75 -30.32 5.44
N ILE A 272 -13.94 -29.65 4.31
CA ILE A 272 -14.40 -28.25 4.30
C ILE A 272 -15.84 -28.15 4.77
N LEU A 273 -16.76 -28.92 4.18
CA LEU A 273 -18.19 -28.84 4.46
C LEU A 273 -18.52 -29.11 5.94
N ARG A 274 -17.79 -30.04 6.60
CA ARG A 274 -17.97 -30.33 8.03
C ARG A 274 -17.51 -29.20 8.95
N ARG A 275 -16.63 -28.31 8.49
CA ARG A 275 -16.16 -27.15 9.25
C ARG A 275 -17.05 -25.93 9.06
N LEU A 276 -17.89 -25.92 8.03
CA LEU A 276 -18.82 -24.81 7.77
C LEU A 276 -20.06 -24.88 8.67
N PRO A 277 -20.70 -23.74 8.92
CA PRO A 277 -21.98 -23.71 9.61
C PRO A 277 -23.04 -24.57 8.89
N GLU A 278 -23.88 -25.25 9.67
CA GLU A 278 -24.97 -26.02 9.14
C GLU A 278 -26.00 -25.14 8.41
N SER A 279 -26.21 -25.42 7.15
CA SER A 279 -27.20 -24.74 6.31
C SER A 279 -27.82 -25.73 5.33
N ASP A 280 -28.92 -25.34 4.66
CA ASP A 280 -29.49 -26.11 3.58
C ASP A 280 -28.45 -26.45 2.48
N LYS A 281 -27.62 -25.49 2.11
CA LYS A 281 -26.58 -25.65 1.09
C LYS A 281 -25.47 -26.62 1.54
N THR A 282 -24.97 -26.48 2.78
CA THR A 282 -23.90 -27.34 3.31
C THR A 282 -24.39 -28.76 3.52
N ASP A 283 -25.62 -28.94 4.06
CA ASP A 283 -26.23 -30.26 4.24
C ASP A 283 -26.44 -30.99 2.91
N TYR A 284 -26.95 -30.28 1.90
CA TYR A 284 -27.16 -30.84 0.56
C TYR A 284 -25.84 -31.27 -0.10
N MET A 285 -24.83 -30.41 -0.09
CA MET A 285 -23.53 -30.75 -0.66
C MET A 285 -22.82 -31.86 0.09
N LEU A 286 -22.97 -31.93 1.40
CA LEU A 286 -22.43 -33.01 2.22
C LEU A 286 -23.15 -34.34 1.92
N ALA A 287 -24.50 -34.30 1.71
CA ALA A 287 -25.22 -35.47 1.26
C ALA A 287 -24.70 -36.03 -0.08
N LEU A 288 -24.45 -35.18 -1.06
CA LEU A 288 -23.84 -35.57 -2.33
C LEU A 288 -22.48 -36.23 -2.14
N VAL A 289 -21.60 -35.61 -1.35
CA VAL A 289 -20.24 -36.11 -1.09
C VAL A 289 -20.30 -37.47 -0.37
N LEU A 290 -21.17 -37.60 0.63
CA LEU A 290 -21.34 -38.85 1.38
C LEU A 290 -21.95 -39.98 0.54
N SER A 291 -22.87 -39.66 -0.35
CA SER A 291 -23.36 -40.63 -1.33
C SER A 291 -22.20 -41.20 -2.18
N ARG A 292 -21.41 -40.35 -2.74
CA ARG A 292 -20.22 -40.74 -3.55
C ARG A 292 -19.18 -41.56 -2.78
N THR A 293 -19.14 -41.42 -1.46
CA THR A 293 -18.20 -42.14 -0.60
C THR A 293 -18.83 -43.37 0.09
N GLY A 294 -20.06 -43.77 -0.30
CA GLY A 294 -20.75 -44.97 0.16
C GLY A 294 -21.40 -44.86 1.56
N ARG A 295 -21.46 -43.65 2.14
CA ARG A 295 -22.10 -43.40 3.44
C ARG A 295 -23.57 -42.99 3.26
N GLU A 296 -24.30 -43.85 2.58
CA GLU A 296 -25.66 -43.61 2.09
C GLU A 296 -26.68 -43.24 3.20
N LYS A 297 -26.63 -43.94 4.37
CA LYS A 297 -27.57 -43.65 5.49
C LYS A 297 -27.37 -42.25 6.07
N GLU A 298 -26.16 -41.81 6.16
CA GLU A 298 -25.84 -40.45 6.61
C GLU A 298 -26.21 -39.43 5.53
N ALA A 299 -25.91 -39.72 4.28
CA ALA A 299 -26.26 -38.88 3.13
C ALA A 299 -27.76 -38.60 3.04
N VAL A 300 -28.59 -39.63 3.15
CA VAL A 300 -30.05 -39.48 3.05
C VAL A 300 -30.61 -38.63 4.19
N ARG A 301 -30.09 -38.81 5.40
CA ARG A 301 -30.50 -37.99 6.55
C ARG A 301 -30.17 -36.50 6.35
N LEU A 302 -28.98 -36.21 5.85
CA LEU A 302 -28.57 -34.84 5.56
C LEU A 302 -29.37 -34.22 4.42
N TYR A 303 -29.70 -35.00 3.39
CA TYR A 303 -30.55 -34.55 2.31
C TYR A 303 -31.95 -34.14 2.82
N TYR A 304 -32.62 -34.97 3.63
CA TYR A 304 -33.90 -34.59 4.19
C TYR A 304 -33.82 -33.37 5.11
N ARG A 305 -32.80 -33.29 5.93
CA ARG A 305 -32.55 -32.08 6.74
C ARG A 305 -32.33 -30.81 5.88
N ALA A 306 -31.69 -30.93 4.75
CA ALA A 306 -31.56 -29.84 3.80
C ALA A 306 -32.89 -29.44 3.19
N CYS A 307 -33.73 -30.42 2.82
CA CYS A 307 -35.08 -30.21 2.29
C CYS A 307 -36.04 -29.58 3.30
N GLU A 308 -35.95 -29.93 4.58
CA GLU A 308 -36.67 -29.29 5.67
C GLU A 308 -36.34 -27.80 5.79
N LYS A 309 -35.07 -27.45 5.65
CA LYS A 309 -34.61 -26.06 5.66
C LYS A 309 -34.96 -25.31 4.36
N ASN A 310 -34.97 -26.01 3.22
CA ASN A 310 -35.26 -25.43 1.91
C ASN A 310 -35.99 -26.43 1.00
N PRO A 311 -37.34 -26.35 0.93
CA PRO A 311 -38.13 -27.27 0.13
C PRO A 311 -37.81 -27.29 -1.38
N ALA A 312 -37.23 -26.24 -1.92
CA ALA A 312 -36.81 -26.20 -3.33
C ALA A 312 -35.74 -27.26 -3.67
N LEU A 313 -34.98 -27.74 -2.65
CA LEU A 313 -33.97 -28.78 -2.81
C LEU A 313 -34.57 -30.15 -3.13
N VAL A 314 -35.88 -30.40 -2.88
CA VAL A 314 -36.58 -31.62 -3.30
C VAL A 314 -36.54 -31.73 -4.83
N HIS A 315 -36.91 -30.63 -5.50
CA HIS A 315 -36.88 -30.63 -6.98
C HIS A 315 -35.45 -30.80 -7.49
N ARG A 316 -34.49 -30.16 -6.83
CA ARG A 316 -33.09 -30.31 -7.18
C ARG A 316 -32.59 -31.75 -6.99
N GLY A 317 -32.90 -32.40 -5.89
CA GLY A 317 -32.56 -33.79 -5.60
C GLY A 317 -33.01 -34.77 -6.65
N ASN A 318 -34.20 -34.56 -7.19
CA ASN A 318 -34.75 -35.39 -8.29
C ASN A 318 -33.95 -35.26 -9.61
N LEU A 319 -33.15 -34.17 -9.76
CA LEU A 319 -32.28 -33.94 -10.94
C LEU A 319 -30.85 -34.41 -10.73
N ASP A 320 -30.43 -34.65 -9.51
CA ASP A 320 -29.09 -35.14 -9.19
C ASP A 320 -29.14 -36.70 -9.05
N PRO A 321 -28.46 -37.45 -9.93
CA PRO A 321 -28.52 -38.89 -9.97
C PRO A 321 -28.21 -39.55 -8.63
N GLU A 322 -27.18 -39.07 -7.94
CA GLU A 322 -26.74 -39.61 -6.65
C GLU A 322 -27.81 -39.45 -5.56
N ILE A 323 -28.52 -38.34 -5.55
CA ILE A 323 -29.61 -38.08 -4.58
C ILE A 323 -30.87 -38.85 -4.97
N SER A 324 -31.22 -38.88 -6.26
CA SER A 324 -32.37 -39.66 -6.75
C SER A 324 -32.25 -41.14 -6.39
N GLU A 325 -31.06 -41.73 -6.62
CA GLU A 325 -30.78 -43.12 -6.26
C GLU A 325 -30.94 -43.38 -4.75
N LEU A 326 -30.44 -42.46 -3.91
CA LEU A 326 -30.58 -42.51 -2.46
C LEU A 326 -32.05 -42.47 -2.03
N THR A 327 -32.84 -41.56 -2.62
CA THR A 327 -34.28 -41.42 -2.27
C THR A 327 -35.10 -42.60 -2.72
N ASP A 328 -34.80 -43.21 -3.87
CA ASP A 328 -35.41 -44.43 -4.34
C ASP A 328 -35.14 -45.64 -3.41
N LYS A 329 -33.89 -45.69 -2.89
CA LYS A 329 -33.44 -46.79 -2.03
C LYS A 329 -33.95 -46.67 -0.58
N TYR A 330 -34.01 -45.46 -0.03
CA TYR A 330 -34.31 -45.21 1.38
C TYR A 330 -35.56 -44.39 1.62
N GLY A 331 -36.17 -43.78 0.62
CA GLY A 331 -37.29 -42.87 0.73
C GLY A 331 -38.66 -43.54 1.02
N LYS A 332 -38.74 -44.87 1.00
CA LYS A 332 -39.96 -45.63 1.29
C LYS A 332 -40.14 -45.99 2.75
N THR A 333 -39.33 -45.44 3.67
CA THR A 333 -39.29 -45.79 5.08
C THR A 333 -39.66 -44.63 6.02
N HIS A 334 -40.45 -43.68 5.55
CA HIS A 334 -41.05 -42.64 6.42
C HIS A 334 -42.52 -42.43 6.10
#